data_22e8714667f82311a29128b32c22f081
#
_entry.id   22e8714667f82311a29128b32c22f081
#
_cell.length_a   1.000
_cell.length_b   1.000
_cell.length_c   1.000
_cell.angle_alpha   90.00
_cell.angle_beta   90.00
_cell.angle_gamma   90.00
#
_symmetry.space_group_name_H-M   'P 1'
#
loop_
_entity.id
_entity.type
_entity.pdbx_description
1 polymer ?
#
loop_
_entity_poly.entity_id
_entity_poly.type
_entity_poly.pdbx_seq_one_letter_code
_entity_poly.pdbx_strand_id
1 'polypeptide(L)'
;MYSRSTIDGLSGGGQPRSAVGDTANWYRINELEKLSGVSRRNVHFYLEQGLLPPPQRTGRTMAYYNATHVAALKYIRAARARHTPLFAIKAQLAARFGRTGVRVSARHTSSHAARPPARRGRPPGRQDMRAKILDVGCGLFLSKGFRDTAVSEITAQLNVGKGTFYFYFSDKDELFLECAPRMFQELFAASWNKIRREHDPLRRLELRAEAVLPVLKQFCAILALSREALQSPRPKIRAMGQQVLASICRPLEEDLATAMARGLVRPLDARATSVMLTGVMDSLQYLPAAGVKLTPREMRDAVSALILSGIRSE
;
A
#
# COMPACT_ATOMS: atom_id res chain seq x y z
N MET A 1 9.12 -55.23 57.04
CA MET A 1 9.67 -54.14 57.86
C MET A 1 9.59 -52.85 57.01
N TYR A 2 8.76 -51.97 57.47
CA TYR A 2 8.74 -50.50 57.36
C TYR A 2 9.16 -49.84 56.04
N SER A 3 8.27 -49.25 55.32
CA SER A 3 7.59 -47.95 55.53
C SER A 3 8.39 -46.73 55.11
N ARG A 4 7.75 -45.92 54.31
CA ARG A 4 7.47 -44.47 54.24
C ARG A 4 7.69 -43.96 52.81
N SER A 5 6.61 -43.62 52.15
CA SER A 5 5.91 -42.31 52.16
C SER A 5 6.83 -41.11 52.06
N THR A 6 6.78 -40.43 50.95
CA THR A 6 6.75 -38.96 51.00
C THR A 6 6.03 -38.41 49.75
N ILE A 7 4.97 -37.80 50.02
CA ILE A 7 4.19 -36.69 49.48
C ILE A 7 5.11 -35.63 48.88
N ASP A 8 4.73 -35.14 47.72
CA ASP A 8 4.59 -33.72 47.43
C ASP A 8 4.63 -33.55 45.90
N GLY A 9 3.90 -32.72 45.39
CA GLY A 9 3.37 -31.43 45.70
C GLY A 9 2.59 -30.93 44.53
N LEU A 10 1.36 -30.77 44.76
CA LEU A 10 0.41 -30.09 43.88
C LEU A 10 0.83 -28.65 43.66
N SER A 11 1.20 -28.30 42.44
CA SER A 11 1.02 -26.93 41.97
C SER A 11 -0.06 -26.91 40.90
N GLY A 12 -1.28 -26.76 41.40
CA GLY A 12 -2.48 -26.61 40.62
C GLY A 12 -2.50 -25.26 39.90
N GLY A 13 -2.17 -25.30 38.63
CA GLY A 13 -2.57 -24.27 37.67
C GLY A 13 -3.94 -24.66 37.14
N GLY A 14 -5.03 -24.11 37.69
CA GLY A 14 -6.39 -24.45 37.32
C GLY A 14 -6.63 -24.17 35.83
N GLN A 15 -6.95 -25.22 35.09
CA GLN A 15 -7.54 -25.11 33.76
C GLN A 15 -8.96 -24.55 33.90
N PRO A 16 -9.42 -23.68 33.00
CA PRO A 16 -10.79 -23.18 33.03
C PRO A 16 -11.78 -24.34 32.81
N ARG A 17 -12.73 -24.50 33.75
CA ARG A 17 -13.82 -25.45 33.62
C ARG A 17 -14.72 -25.06 32.46
N SER A 18 -14.89 -25.99 31.53
CA SER A 18 -15.73 -25.87 30.34
C SER A 18 -17.21 -25.87 30.69
N ALA A 19 -17.96 -24.93 30.09
CA ALA A 19 -19.37 -25.12 29.83
C ALA A 19 -19.53 -25.83 28.48
N VAL A 20 -19.98 -27.06 28.53
CA VAL A 20 -20.59 -27.92 27.51
C VAL A 20 -20.13 -27.74 26.04
N GLY A 21 -19.39 -28.75 25.52
CA GLY A 21 -19.35 -29.11 24.11
C GLY A 21 -18.25 -28.45 23.29
N ASP A 22 -16.97 -28.74 23.59
CA ASP A 22 -15.89 -28.94 22.65
C ASP A 22 -14.61 -29.27 23.44
N THR A 23 -13.88 -30.33 23.08
CA THR A 23 -12.56 -30.63 23.63
C THR A 23 -11.57 -29.62 23.06
N ALA A 24 -11.67 -28.37 23.47
CA ALA A 24 -10.82 -27.29 23.02
C ALA A 24 -9.48 -27.38 23.74
N ASN A 25 -8.42 -27.83 23.05
CA ASN A 25 -7.06 -27.68 23.52
C ASN A 25 -6.74 -26.18 23.71
N TRP A 26 -6.45 -25.80 24.94
CA TRP A 26 -6.05 -24.45 25.31
C TRP A 26 -4.53 -24.36 25.34
N TYR A 27 -3.97 -23.36 24.64
CA TYR A 27 -2.54 -23.15 24.50
C TYR A 27 -2.10 -21.89 25.22
N ARG A 28 -0.93 -21.93 25.85
CA ARG A 28 -0.24 -20.71 26.31
C ARG A 28 0.45 -20.02 25.14
N ILE A 29 0.85 -18.77 25.31
CA ILE A 29 1.47 -17.96 24.26
C ILE A 29 2.71 -18.63 23.63
N ASN A 30 3.53 -19.32 24.44
CA ASN A 30 4.72 -20.02 23.95
C ASN A 30 4.37 -21.25 23.09
N GLU A 31 3.29 -21.94 23.40
CA GLU A 31 2.79 -23.08 22.61
C GLU A 31 2.13 -22.57 21.32
N LEU A 32 1.37 -21.48 21.42
CA LEU A 32 0.79 -20.83 20.25
C LEU A 32 1.86 -20.38 19.25
N GLU A 33 2.97 -19.81 19.74
CA GLU A 33 4.13 -19.44 18.92
C GLU A 33 4.74 -20.63 18.20
N LYS A 34 4.98 -21.75 18.90
CA LYS A 34 5.50 -23.00 18.33
C LYS A 34 4.55 -23.58 17.26
N LEU A 35 3.24 -23.63 17.55
CA LEU A 35 2.24 -24.24 16.68
C LEU A 35 1.92 -23.40 15.43
N SER A 36 2.00 -22.09 15.52
CA SER A 36 1.67 -21.17 14.43
C SER A 36 2.89 -20.72 13.62
N GLY A 37 4.08 -20.76 14.24
CA GLY A 37 5.31 -20.19 13.68
C GLY A 37 5.26 -18.66 13.60
N VAL A 38 4.46 -18.01 14.45
CA VAL A 38 4.31 -16.54 14.52
C VAL A 38 4.82 -16.06 15.86
N SER A 39 5.76 -15.11 15.86
CA SER A 39 6.37 -14.59 17.08
C SER A 39 5.35 -13.96 18.05
N ARG A 40 5.59 -14.09 19.34
CA ARG A 40 4.78 -13.48 20.41
C ARG A 40 4.46 -12.01 20.17
N ARG A 41 5.43 -11.24 19.70
CA ARG A 41 5.24 -9.82 19.35
C ARG A 41 4.17 -9.63 18.27
N ASN A 42 4.21 -10.45 17.23
CA ASN A 42 3.23 -10.41 16.15
C ASN A 42 1.85 -10.91 16.58
N VAL A 43 1.78 -11.90 17.48
CA VAL A 43 0.51 -12.35 18.07
C VAL A 43 -0.17 -11.20 18.81
N HIS A 44 0.55 -10.47 19.68
CA HIS A 44 0.01 -9.30 20.36
C HIS A 44 -0.44 -8.22 19.39
N PHE A 45 0.37 -7.93 18.38
CA PHE A 45 0.00 -6.97 17.34
C PHE A 45 -1.30 -7.39 16.61
N TYR A 46 -1.45 -8.67 16.24
CA TYR A 46 -2.67 -9.13 15.57
C TYR A 46 -3.91 -9.12 16.48
N LEU A 47 -3.74 -9.32 17.78
CA LEU A 47 -4.81 -9.14 18.75
C LEU A 47 -5.25 -7.67 18.86
N GLU A 48 -4.31 -6.75 18.99
CA GLU A 48 -4.56 -5.30 19.01
C GLU A 48 -5.26 -4.79 17.75
N GLN A 49 -4.85 -5.31 16.60
CA GLN A 49 -5.47 -4.99 15.31
C GLN A 49 -6.81 -5.71 15.08
N GLY A 50 -7.23 -6.57 16.02
CA GLY A 50 -8.48 -7.34 15.93
C GLY A 50 -8.51 -8.29 14.72
N LEU A 51 -7.36 -8.88 14.35
CA LEU A 51 -7.27 -9.99 13.40
C LEU A 51 -7.51 -11.34 14.08
N LEU A 52 -7.30 -11.40 15.38
CA LEU A 52 -7.55 -12.57 16.20
C LEU A 52 -8.68 -12.29 17.18
N PRO A 53 -9.48 -13.29 17.56
CA PRO A 53 -10.42 -13.16 18.65
C PRO A 53 -9.68 -12.88 19.97
N PRO A 54 -10.33 -12.27 20.97
CA PRO A 54 -9.70 -12.05 22.26
C PRO A 54 -9.35 -13.39 22.92
N PRO A 55 -8.18 -13.51 23.57
CA PRO A 55 -7.82 -14.70 24.31
C PRO A 55 -8.69 -14.86 25.57
N GLN A 56 -8.91 -16.08 26.01
CA GLN A 56 -9.54 -16.31 27.29
C GLN A 56 -8.54 -16.03 28.40
N ARG A 57 -8.93 -15.18 29.35
CA ARG A 57 -8.07 -14.80 30.49
C ARG A 57 -8.56 -15.47 31.76
N THR A 58 -7.65 -16.14 32.46
CA THR A 58 -7.86 -16.62 33.81
C THR A 58 -6.97 -15.78 34.73
N GLY A 59 -7.62 -14.84 35.45
CA GLY A 59 -6.89 -13.90 36.30
C GLY A 59 -6.23 -12.74 35.54
N ARG A 60 -5.36 -12.00 36.24
CA ARG A 60 -4.80 -10.72 35.80
C ARG A 60 -3.68 -10.85 34.75
N THR A 61 -3.03 -12.01 34.68
CA THR A 61 -1.78 -12.22 33.88
C THR A 61 -1.82 -13.37 32.92
N MET A 62 -2.77 -14.30 33.01
CA MET A 62 -2.77 -15.51 32.18
C MET A 62 -3.77 -15.43 31.04
N ALA A 63 -3.27 -15.59 29.79
CA ALA A 63 -4.05 -15.65 28.56
C ALA A 63 -3.92 -17.03 27.93
N TYR A 64 -5.05 -17.59 27.49
CA TYR A 64 -5.15 -18.88 26.82
C TYR A 64 -5.75 -18.72 25.43
N TYR A 65 -5.27 -19.50 24.51
CA TYR A 65 -5.59 -19.49 23.09
C TYR A 65 -6.09 -20.87 22.65
N ASN A 66 -6.99 -20.92 21.70
CA ASN A 66 -7.57 -22.17 21.19
C ASN A 66 -7.13 -22.48 19.75
N ALA A 67 -7.62 -23.58 19.19
CA ALA A 67 -7.33 -24.01 17.82
C ALA A 67 -7.68 -22.94 16.77
N THR A 68 -8.71 -22.12 16.99
CA THR A 68 -9.09 -21.01 16.09
C THR A 68 -7.97 -19.97 16.00
N HIS A 69 -7.30 -19.66 17.10
CA HIS A 69 -6.14 -18.74 17.08
C HIS A 69 -4.99 -19.33 16.26
N VAL A 70 -4.70 -20.63 16.41
CA VAL A 70 -3.66 -21.34 15.65
C VAL A 70 -3.98 -21.30 14.15
N ALA A 71 -5.22 -21.62 13.77
CA ALA A 71 -5.67 -21.62 12.38
C ALA A 71 -5.61 -20.21 11.75
N ALA A 72 -6.07 -19.21 12.49
CA ALA A 72 -6.03 -17.81 12.03
C ALA A 72 -4.58 -17.32 11.86
N LEU A 73 -3.68 -17.64 12.77
CA LEU A 73 -2.25 -17.26 12.67
C LEU A 73 -1.57 -17.93 11.49
N LYS A 74 -1.81 -19.24 11.27
CA LYS A 74 -1.29 -19.96 10.10
C LYS A 74 -1.80 -19.34 8.80
N TYR A 75 -3.09 -18.97 8.77
CA TYR A 75 -3.69 -18.26 7.61
C TYR A 75 -3.04 -16.89 7.39
N ILE A 76 -2.90 -16.09 8.44
CA ILE A 76 -2.23 -14.77 8.36
C ILE A 76 -0.81 -14.94 7.80
N ARG A 77 -0.04 -15.90 8.32
CA ARG A 77 1.33 -16.18 7.86
C ARG A 77 1.37 -16.53 6.37
N ALA A 78 0.52 -17.45 5.93
CA ALA A 78 0.44 -17.84 4.52
C ALA A 78 0.00 -16.70 3.60
N ALA A 79 -0.96 -15.88 4.04
CA ALA A 79 -1.43 -14.73 3.28
C ALA A 79 -0.35 -13.61 3.22
N ARG A 80 0.39 -13.40 4.31
CA ARG A 80 1.54 -12.46 4.34
C ARG A 80 2.67 -12.92 3.42
N ALA A 81 2.97 -14.22 3.36
CA ALA A 81 3.94 -14.76 2.41
C ALA A 81 3.53 -14.48 0.94
N ARG A 82 2.23 -14.31 0.68
CA ARG A 82 1.69 -13.90 -0.62
C ARG A 82 1.54 -12.38 -0.74
N HIS A 83 2.17 -11.61 0.13
CA HIS A 83 2.13 -10.14 0.18
C HIS A 83 0.71 -9.54 0.30
N THR A 84 -0.24 -10.29 0.89
CA THR A 84 -1.60 -9.78 1.10
C THR A 84 -1.59 -8.74 2.23
N PRO A 85 -2.12 -7.52 2.04
CA PRO A 85 -2.24 -6.52 3.09
C PRO A 85 -3.11 -7.01 4.25
N LEU A 86 -2.75 -6.64 5.48
CA LEU A 86 -3.45 -7.14 6.67
C LEU A 86 -4.92 -6.74 6.73
N PHE A 87 -5.31 -5.59 6.17
CA PHE A 87 -6.72 -5.20 6.10
C PHE A 87 -7.55 -6.17 5.24
N ALA A 88 -6.98 -6.66 4.12
CA ALA A 88 -7.62 -7.66 3.26
C ALA A 88 -7.68 -9.03 3.96
N ILE A 89 -6.59 -9.41 4.66
CA ILE A 89 -6.56 -10.61 5.49
C ILE A 89 -7.64 -10.55 6.58
N LYS A 90 -7.85 -9.38 7.20
CA LYS A 90 -8.87 -9.19 8.21
C LYS A 90 -10.28 -9.38 7.67
N ALA A 91 -10.59 -8.85 6.48
CA ALA A 91 -11.86 -9.08 5.81
C ALA A 91 -12.08 -10.57 5.50
N GLN A 92 -11.05 -11.26 5.02
CA GLN A 92 -11.08 -12.70 4.74
C GLN A 92 -11.25 -13.56 6.00
N LEU A 93 -10.58 -13.19 7.10
CA LEU A 93 -10.74 -13.86 8.40
C LEU A 93 -12.15 -13.66 8.97
N ALA A 94 -12.72 -12.47 8.86
CA ALA A 94 -14.09 -12.19 9.28
C ALA A 94 -15.10 -13.04 8.49
N ALA A 95 -14.92 -13.18 7.17
CA ALA A 95 -15.75 -14.02 6.34
C ALA A 95 -15.61 -15.52 6.68
N ARG A 96 -14.40 -15.99 7.01
CA ARG A 96 -14.09 -17.39 7.24
C ARG A 96 -14.38 -17.86 8.67
N PHE A 97 -14.12 -17.01 9.67
CA PHE A 97 -14.24 -17.33 11.09
C PHE A 97 -15.37 -16.55 11.80
N GLY A 98 -16.00 -15.56 11.13
CA GLY A 98 -17.05 -14.70 11.70
C GLY A 98 -18.40 -15.38 11.93
N ARG A 99 -18.59 -16.63 11.50
CA ARG A 99 -19.82 -17.42 11.72
C ARG A 99 -19.82 -18.19 13.05
N THR A 100 -18.76 -18.13 13.83
CA THR A 100 -18.68 -18.74 15.17
C THR A 100 -18.68 -17.62 16.23
N GLY A 101 -19.87 -17.23 16.65
CA GLY A 101 -20.26 -16.47 17.82
C GLY A 101 -19.23 -15.55 18.48
N VAL A 102 -19.17 -14.28 18.06
CA VAL A 102 -18.76 -13.21 18.95
C VAL A 102 -19.93 -12.24 19.09
N ARG A 103 -20.84 -12.53 20.03
CA ARG A 103 -21.68 -11.50 20.63
C ARG A 103 -20.73 -10.51 21.31
N VAL A 104 -20.66 -9.30 20.78
CA VAL A 104 -20.12 -8.15 21.47
C VAL A 104 -21.05 -7.89 22.66
N SER A 105 -20.71 -8.37 23.83
CA SER A 105 -21.39 -8.05 25.09
C SER A 105 -20.98 -6.63 25.47
N ALA A 106 -21.79 -5.66 25.09
CA ALA A 106 -21.85 -4.38 25.74
C ALA A 106 -22.58 -4.58 27.06
N ARG A 107 -21.87 -4.56 28.16
CA ARG A 107 -22.29 -4.13 29.50
C ARG A 107 -21.31 -4.65 30.57
N HIS A 108 -20.53 -3.76 31.12
CA HIS A 108 -20.30 -3.68 32.57
C HIS A 108 -20.00 -2.24 32.90
N THR A 109 -21.05 -1.56 33.29
CA THR A 109 -20.97 -0.38 34.14
C THR A 109 -20.63 -0.86 35.56
N SER A 110 -19.54 -0.44 36.11
CA SER A 110 -19.38 -0.24 37.56
C SER A 110 -18.54 1.00 37.81
N SER A 111 -19.18 1.86 38.53
CA SER A 111 -18.77 3.13 39.05
C SER A 111 -17.50 3.03 39.88
N HIS A 112 -16.47 3.79 39.53
CA HIS A 112 -15.63 4.48 40.48
C HIS A 112 -15.19 5.80 39.88
N ALA A 113 -15.64 6.88 40.50
CA ALA A 113 -15.29 8.23 40.18
C ALA A 113 -13.78 8.45 40.40
N ALA A 114 -13.07 8.71 39.31
CA ALA A 114 -11.76 9.33 39.30
C ALA A 114 -11.69 10.24 38.09
N ARG A 115 -11.36 11.50 38.34
CA ARG A 115 -11.14 12.68 37.56
C ARG A 115 -10.67 12.38 36.10
N PRO A 116 -11.28 12.97 35.06
CA PRO A 116 -10.94 12.66 33.67
C PRO A 116 -9.54 13.19 33.34
N PRO A 117 -8.65 12.35 32.76
CA PRO A 117 -7.49 12.84 32.06
C PRO A 117 -7.95 13.51 30.76
N ALA A 118 -7.24 14.56 30.39
CA ALA A 118 -7.48 15.37 29.20
C ALA A 118 -7.82 14.50 27.99
N ARG A 119 -8.85 14.93 27.23
CA ARG A 119 -9.32 14.30 25.99
C ARG A 119 -8.17 14.06 25.03
N ARG A 120 -7.61 12.86 25.04
CA ARG A 120 -6.91 12.34 23.87
C ARG A 120 -7.96 12.11 22.80
N GLY A 121 -7.80 12.78 21.66
CA GLY A 121 -8.71 12.68 20.55
C GLY A 121 -9.02 11.21 20.23
N ARG A 122 -10.29 10.93 19.87
CA ARG A 122 -10.75 9.63 19.37
C ARG A 122 -9.75 9.14 18.33
N PRO A 123 -9.24 7.90 18.41
CA PRO A 123 -8.34 7.39 17.37
C PRO A 123 -9.01 7.51 16.01
N PRO A 124 -8.30 8.03 15.01
CA PRO A 124 -8.83 8.25 13.66
C PRO A 124 -9.45 6.95 13.14
N GLY A 125 -10.60 7.06 12.47
CA GLY A 125 -11.29 5.93 11.87
C GLY A 125 -10.36 5.20 10.89
N ARG A 126 -10.58 3.89 10.66
CA ARG A 126 -9.71 3.04 9.83
C ARG A 126 -9.42 3.60 8.43
N GLN A 127 -10.41 4.21 7.77
CA GLN A 127 -10.26 4.87 6.47
C GLN A 127 -9.37 6.12 6.58
N ASP A 128 -9.45 6.82 7.69
CA ASP A 128 -8.65 8.02 7.95
C ASP A 128 -7.15 7.71 8.07
N MET A 129 -6.74 6.63 8.75
CA MET A 129 -5.31 6.29 8.88
C MET A 129 -4.69 5.84 7.56
N ARG A 130 -5.41 5.06 6.73
CA ARG A 130 -4.93 4.65 5.42
C ARG A 130 -4.75 5.86 4.50
N ALA A 131 -5.70 6.78 4.50
CA ALA A 131 -5.63 8.03 3.77
C ALA A 131 -4.44 8.89 4.24
N LYS A 132 -4.22 9.00 5.55
CA LYS A 132 -3.06 9.72 6.11
C LYS A 132 -1.72 9.13 5.68
N ILE A 133 -1.61 7.79 5.65
CA ILE A 133 -0.39 7.14 5.15
C ILE A 133 -0.17 7.45 3.67
N LEU A 134 -1.24 7.46 2.86
CA LEU A 134 -1.18 7.87 1.45
C LEU A 134 -0.77 9.34 1.31
N ASP A 135 -1.36 10.25 2.09
CA ASP A 135 -1.05 11.68 2.04
C ASP A 135 0.41 11.97 2.38
N VAL A 136 0.90 11.42 3.49
CA VAL A 136 2.30 11.56 3.92
C VAL A 136 3.25 10.89 2.94
N GLY A 137 2.92 9.68 2.48
CA GLY A 137 3.72 8.96 1.49
C GLY A 137 3.84 9.72 0.18
N CYS A 138 2.73 10.23 -0.35
CA CYS A 138 2.69 11.03 -1.56
C CYS A 138 3.58 12.28 -1.43
N GLY A 139 3.46 13.05 -0.34
CA GLY A 139 4.27 14.23 -0.09
C GLY A 139 5.77 13.92 0.00
N LEU A 140 6.15 12.84 0.69
CA LEU A 140 7.56 12.42 0.78
C LEU A 140 8.10 11.93 -0.57
N PHE A 141 7.33 11.17 -1.33
CA PHE A 141 7.74 10.71 -2.66
C PHE A 141 7.92 11.87 -3.65
N LEU A 142 7.07 12.89 -3.58
CA LEU A 142 7.20 14.09 -4.42
C LEU A 142 8.42 14.92 -4.04
N SER A 143 8.70 15.08 -2.74
CA SER A 143 9.78 15.95 -2.25
C SER A 143 11.15 15.30 -2.33
N LYS A 144 11.28 14.03 -1.92
CA LYS A 144 12.57 13.31 -1.82
C LYS A 144 12.75 12.25 -2.90
N GLY A 145 11.67 11.75 -3.47
CA GLY A 145 11.67 10.60 -4.38
C GLY A 145 11.47 9.27 -3.65
N PHE A 146 11.24 8.23 -4.45
CA PHE A 146 10.94 6.89 -3.93
C PHE A 146 12.09 6.27 -3.15
N ARG A 147 13.32 6.37 -3.67
CA ARG A 147 14.50 5.70 -3.07
C ARG A 147 14.81 6.24 -1.68
N ASP A 148 14.75 7.56 -1.52
CA ASP A 148 15.15 8.26 -0.32
C ASP A 148 14.04 8.36 0.75
N THR A 149 12.84 7.85 0.44
CA THR A 149 11.74 7.77 1.40
C THR A 149 11.75 6.43 2.11
N ALA A 150 11.86 6.44 3.44
CA ALA A 150 11.78 5.24 4.27
C ALA A 150 10.39 5.08 4.91
N VAL A 151 9.93 3.82 5.07
CA VAL A 151 8.68 3.52 5.81
C VAL A 151 8.70 4.06 7.24
N SER A 152 9.90 4.05 7.88
CA SER A 152 10.07 4.64 9.23
C SER A 152 9.79 6.13 9.28
N GLU A 153 10.08 6.86 8.22
CA GLU A 153 9.85 8.29 8.13
C GLU A 153 8.34 8.59 7.97
N ILE A 154 7.66 7.83 7.10
CA ILE A 154 6.21 7.93 6.94
C ILE A 154 5.50 7.69 8.27
N THR A 155 5.91 6.64 8.99
CA THR A 155 5.28 6.28 10.28
C THR A 155 5.65 7.26 11.40
N ALA A 156 6.83 7.86 11.38
CA ALA A 156 7.25 8.86 12.34
C ALA A 156 6.43 10.16 12.21
N GLN A 157 6.16 10.64 10.99
CA GLN A 157 5.32 11.83 10.76
C GLN A 157 3.88 11.62 11.25
N LEU A 158 3.39 10.38 11.23
CA LEU A 158 2.05 10.04 11.73
C LEU A 158 2.04 9.65 13.21
N ASN A 159 3.21 9.65 13.86
CA ASN A 159 3.39 9.20 15.23
C ASN A 159 2.81 7.78 15.49
N VAL A 160 3.07 6.85 14.55
CA VAL A 160 2.61 5.46 14.62
C VAL A 160 3.79 4.49 14.46
N GLY A 161 3.61 3.24 14.88
CA GLY A 161 4.61 2.19 14.68
C GLY A 161 4.61 1.65 13.24
N LYS A 162 5.77 1.10 12.79
CA LYS A 162 5.89 0.43 11.49
C LYS A 162 4.82 -0.64 11.25
N GLY A 163 4.36 -1.31 12.30
CA GLY A 163 3.26 -2.28 12.22
C GLY A 163 1.97 -1.69 11.67
N THR A 164 1.68 -0.41 11.97
CA THR A 164 0.52 0.30 11.41
C THR A 164 0.63 0.46 9.90
N PHE A 165 1.81 0.80 9.38
CA PHE A 165 2.06 0.84 7.94
C PHE A 165 1.76 -0.51 7.28
N TYR A 166 2.40 -1.58 7.79
CA TYR A 166 2.25 -2.93 7.25
C TYR A 166 0.87 -3.56 7.46
N PHE A 167 0.03 -2.94 8.28
CA PHE A 167 -1.39 -3.29 8.36
C PHE A 167 -2.14 -2.87 7.08
N TYR A 168 -1.81 -1.73 6.48
CA TYR A 168 -2.50 -1.17 5.32
C TYR A 168 -1.83 -1.49 3.98
N PHE A 169 -0.51 -1.51 3.93
CA PHE A 169 0.30 -1.72 2.73
C PHE A 169 1.30 -2.87 2.96
N SER A 170 1.51 -3.70 1.94
CA SER A 170 2.46 -4.82 2.02
C SER A 170 3.90 -4.33 2.09
N ASP A 171 4.19 -3.29 1.32
CA ASP A 171 5.51 -2.69 1.16
C ASP A 171 5.40 -1.24 0.65
N LYS A 172 6.55 -0.60 0.49
CA LYS A 172 6.66 0.78 -0.01
C LYS A 172 6.25 0.88 -1.49
N ASP A 173 6.47 -0.17 -2.27
CA ASP A 173 6.13 -0.21 -3.70
C ASP A 173 4.61 -0.15 -3.89
N GLU A 174 3.84 -0.92 -3.11
CA GLU A 174 2.38 -0.86 -3.14
C GLU A 174 1.88 0.55 -2.79
N LEU A 175 2.44 1.18 -1.75
CA LEU A 175 2.08 2.54 -1.39
C LEU A 175 2.39 3.52 -2.52
N PHE A 176 3.58 3.44 -3.12
CA PHE A 176 4.00 4.33 -4.20
C PHE A 176 3.09 4.21 -5.42
N LEU A 177 2.82 2.99 -5.88
CA LEU A 177 1.95 2.76 -7.02
C LEU A 177 0.53 3.29 -6.77
N GLU A 178 0.06 3.24 -5.52
CA GLU A 178 -1.24 3.80 -5.16
C GLU A 178 -1.21 5.34 -5.08
N CYS A 179 -0.07 5.92 -4.72
CA CYS A 179 0.15 7.36 -4.75
C CYS A 179 0.34 7.91 -6.18
N ALA A 180 0.81 7.09 -7.12
CA ALA A 180 1.24 7.55 -8.45
C ALA A 180 0.20 8.37 -9.22
N PRO A 181 -1.10 8.02 -9.28
CA PRO A 181 -2.10 8.83 -9.98
C PRO A 181 -2.24 10.23 -9.37
N ARG A 182 -2.20 10.34 -8.05
CA ARG A 182 -2.28 11.62 -7.35
C ARG A 182 -1.01 12.45 -7.54
N MET A 183 0.15 11.81 -7.42
CA MET A 183 1.44 12.46 -7.69
C MET A 183 1.47 13.02 -9.10
N PHE A 184 0.99 12.26 -10.09
CA PHE A 184 0.91 12.71 -11.47
C PHE A 184 0.02 13.95 -11.62
N GLN A 185 -1.14 13.98 -10.96
CA GLN A 185 -2.00 15.15 -10.97
C GLN A 185 -1.33 16.38 -10.33
N GLU A 186 -0.65 16.21 -9.20
CA GLU A 186 0.03 17.29 -8.49
C GLU A 186 1.23 17.84 -9.29
N LEU A 187 2.05 16.95 -9.89
CA LEU A 187 3.19 17.33 -10.72
C LEU A 187 2.79 18.20 -11.93
N PHE A 188 1.63 17.93 -12.51
CA PHE A 188 1.16 18.62 -13.70
C PHE A 188 0.07 19.67 -13.42
N ALA A 189 -0.25 19.95 -12.15
CA ALA A 189 -1.34 20.83 -11.75
C ALA A 189 -1.29 22.22 -12.45
N ALA A 190 -0.10 22.82 -12.53
CA ALA A 190 0.12 24.10 -13.18
C ALA A 190 -0.16 24.06 -14.70
N SER A 191 0.05 22.93 -15.34
CA SER A 191 -0.07 22.77 -16.81
C SER A 191 -1.48 22.33 -17.24
N TRP A 192 -2.26 21.70 -16.35
CA TRP A 192 -3.58 21.15 -16.70
C TRP A 192 -4.54 22.15 -17.30
N ASN A 193 -4.59 23.38 -16.78
CA ASN A 193 -5.51 24.41 -17.28
C ASN A 193 -5.15 24.84 -18.70
N LYS A 194 -3.84 24.98 -19.00
CA LYS A 194 -3.35 25.32 -20.32
C LYS A 194 -3.66 24.22 -21.32
N ILE A 195 -3.35 22.94 -20.95
CA ILE A 195 -3.60 21.78 -21.82
C ILE A 195 -5.09 21.60 -22.11
N ARG A 196 -5.97 21.75 -21.12
CA ARG A 196 -7.43 21.56 -21.30
C ARG A 196 -8.09 22.64 -22.14
N ARG A 197 -7.55 23.86 -22.16
CA ARG A 197 -8.06 24.96 -22.98
C ARG A 197 -7.57 24.95 -24.41
N GLU A 198 -6.53 24.17 -24.68
CA GLU A 198 -5.99 24.04 -26.03
C GLU A 198 -6.89 23.15 -26.89
N HIS A 199 -7.24 23.64 -28.09
CA HIS A 199 -8.11 22.96 -29.04
C HIS A 199 -7.35 22.20 -30.13
N ASP A 200 -6.11 22.62 -30.39
CA ASP A 200 -5.23 21.92 -31.34
C ASP A 200 -4.60 20.68 -30.65
N PRO A 201 -4.89 19.47 -31.15
CA PRO A 201 -4.36 18.24 -30.57
C PRO A 201 -2.83 18.14 -30.67
N LEU A 202 -2.19 18.67 -31.71
CA LEU A 202 -0.74 18.69 -31.81
C LEU A 202 -0.13 19.63 -30.77
N ARG A 203 -0.72 20.81 -30.58
CA ARG A 203 -0.27 21.72 -29.56
C ARG A 203 -0.48 21.16 -28.15
N ARG A 204 -1.54 20.37 -27.91
CA ARG A 204 -1.71 19.65 -26.63
C ARG A 204 -0.60 18.66 -26.39
N LEU A 205 -0.16 17.89 -27.41
CA LEU A 205 0.98 16.97 -27.28
C LEU A 205 2.27 17.72 -26.92
N GLU A 206 2.53 18.88 -27.59
CA GLU A 206 3.67 19.73 -27.24
C GLU A 206 3.59 20.24 -25.78
N LEU A 207 2.44 20.73 -25.35
CA LEU A 207 2.23 21.23 -24.00
C LEU A 207 2.40 20.14 -22.93
N ARG A 208 2.05 18.88 -23.26
CA ARG A 208 2.31 17.74 -22.37
C ARG A 208 3.80 17.45 -22.28
N ALA A 209 4.53 17.47 -23.38
CA ALA A 209 5.97 17.32 -23.38
C ALA A 209 6.66 18.46 -22.61
N GLU A 210 6.28 19.72 -22.86
CA GLU A 210 6.76 20.88 -22.12
C GLU A 210 6.54 20.74 -20.59
N ALA A 211 5.38 20.20 -20.17
CA ALA A 211 5.03 20.02 -18.78
C ALA A 211 5.88 18.98 -18.07
N VAL A 212 6.41 17.96 -18.79
CA VAL A 212 7.26 16.93 -18.22
C VAL A 212 8.66 17.44 -17.86
N LEU A 213 9.23 18.36 -18.67
CA LEU A 213 10.62 18.79 -18.55
C LEU A 213 11.00 19.30 -17.14
N PRO A 214 10.23 20.19 -16.49
CA PRO A 214 10.57 20.67 -15.14
C PRO A 214 10.46 19.60 -14.05
N VAL A 215 9.71 18.52 -14.29
CA VAL A 215 9.46 17.41 -13.35
C VAL A 215 9.98 16.07 -13.87
N LEU A 216 10.92 16.11 -14.82
CA LEU A 216 11.44 14.93 -15.54
C LEU A 216 11.90 13.82 -14.59
N LYS A 217 12.65 14.18 -13.52
CA LYS A 217 13.15 13.20 -12.54
C LYS A 217 12.01 12.42 -11.87
N GLN A 218 10.97 13.12 -11.42
CA GLN A 218 9.79 12.52 -10.76
C GLN A 218 8.97 11.70 -11.76
N PHE A 219 8.77 12.22 -12.96
CA PHE A 219 8.08 11.52 -14.05
C PHE A 219 8.76 10.20 -14.39
N CYS A 220 10.09 10.22 -14.62
CA CYS A 220 10.86 9.01 -14.89
C CYS A 220 10.85 8.01 -13.72
N ALA A 221 10.82 8.48 -12.46
CA ALA A 221 10.70 7.61 -11.31
C ALA A 221 9.36 6.87 -11.28
N ILE A 222 8.25 7.55 -11.63
CA ILE A 222 6.93 6.93 -11.75
C ILE A 222 6.94 5.87 -12.86
N LEU A 223 7.51 6.18 -14.01
CA LEU A 223 7.62 5.22 -15.13
C LEU A 223 8.48 4.01 -14.77
N ALA A 224 9.62 4.21 -14.14
CA ALA A 224 10.54 3.13 -13.74
C ALA A 224 9.84 2.13 -12.82
N LEU A 225 9.16 2.62 -11.77
CA LEU A 225 8.42 1.77 -10.84
C LEU A 225 7.20 1.11 -11.47
N SER A 226 6.53 1.80 -12.40
CA SER A 226 5.43 1.17 -13.15
C SER A 226 5.93 0.01 -14.01
N ARG A 227 7.08 0.14 -14.68
CA ARG A 227 7.71 -0.93 -15.46
C ARG A 227 8.15 -2.10 -14.59
N GLU A 228 8.76 -1.83 -13.44
CA GLU A 228 9.12 -2.86 -12.46
C GLU A 228 7.87 -3.61 -11.96
N ALA A 229 6.80 -2.87 -11.69
CA ALA A 229 5.52 -3.45 -11.29
C ALA A 229 4.93 -4.39 -12.35
N LEU A 230 5.09 -4.10 -13.65
CA LEU A 230 4.64 -4.97 -14.75
C LEU A 230 5.32 -6.35 -14.72
N GLN A 231 6.55 -6.44 -14.23
CA GLN A 231 7.31 -7.68 -14.09
C GLN A 231 7.06 -8.39 -12.75
N SER A 232 6.27 -7.81 -11.87
CA SER A 232 6.01 -8.39 -10.55
C SER A 232 5.28 -9.74 -10.64
N PRO A 233 5.68 -10.77 -9.87
CA PRO A 233 4.92 -12.01 -9.76
C PRO A 233 3.55 -11.81 -9.09
N ARG A 234 3.33 -10.67 -8.42
CA ARG A 234 2.09 -10.33 -7.71
C ARG A 234 1.05 -9.73 -8.67
N PRO A 235 -0.09 -10.41 -8.96
CA PRO A 235 -1.08 -9.92 -9.92
C PRO A 235 -1.60 -8.51 -9.60
N LYS A 236 -1.80 -8.20 -8.31
CA LYS A 236 -2.26 -6.88 -7.86
C LYS A 236 -1.27 -5.78 -8.24
N ILE A 237 0.03 -6.00 -8.02
CA ILE A 237 1.08 -5.03 -8.33
C ILE A 237 1.20 -4.84 -9.85
N ARG A 238 1.13 -5.93 -10.62
CA ARG A 238 1.09 -5.83 -12.11
C ARG A 238 -0.08 -4.99 -12.58
N ALA A 239 -1.30 -5.24 -12.06
CA ALA A 239 -2.49 -4.47 -12.42
C ALA A 239 -2.35 -2.99 -12.07
N MET A 240 -1.76 -2.66 -10.92
CA MET A 240 -1.48 -1.27 -10.53
C MET A 240 -0.46 -0.62 -11.48
N GLY A 241 0.63 -1.31 -11.84
CA GLY A 241 1.60 -0.81 -12.83
C GLY A 241 0.96 -0.57 -14.20
N GLN A 242 0.11 -1.49 -14.67
CA GLN A 242 -0.66 -1.33 -15.90
C GLN A 242 -1.58 -0.11 -15.85
N GLN A 243 -2.27 0.09 -14.74
CA GLN A 243 -3.17 1.22 -14.55
C GLN A 243 -2.43 2.57 -14.55
N VAL A 244 -1.27 2.64 -13.89
CA VAL A 244 -0.44 3.86 -13.88
C VAL A 244 0.05 4.16 -15.29
N LEU A 245 0.62 3.18 -16.01
CA LEU A 245 1.08 3.37 -17.39
C LEU A 245 -0.06 3.79 -18.31
N ALA A 246 -1.21 3.14 -18.22
CA ALA A 246 -2.39 3.50 -19.00
C ALA A 246 -2.87 4.93 -18.70
N SER A 247 -2.81 5.38 -17.45
CA SER A 247 -3.20 6.76 -17.09
C SER A 247 -2.28 7.82 -17.68
N ILE A 248 -1.00 7.47 -17.93
CA ILE A 248 -0.02 8.35 -18.58
C ILE A 248 -0.23 8.37 -20.10
N CYS A 249 -0.44 7.20 -20.72
CA CYS A 249 -0.51 7.08 -22.18
C CYS A 249 -1.86 7.50 -22.77
N ARG A 250 -3.00 7.24 -22.07
CA ARG A 250 -4.34 7.52 -22.57
C ARG A 250 -4.56 8.96 -23.06
N PRO A 251 -4.15 10.03 -22.37
CA PRO A 251 -4.33 11.38 -22.86
C PRO A 251 -3.56 11.69 -24.16
N LEU A 252 -2.40 11.03 -24.37
CA LEU A 252 -1.65 11.15 -25.62
C LEU A 252 -2.34 10.36 -26.74
N GLU A 253 -2.86 9.17 -26.44
CA GLU A 253 -3.63 8.35 -27.38
C GLU A 253 -4.86 9.10 -27.89
N GLU A 254 -5.61 9.78 -27.00
CA GLU A 254 -6.77 10.59 -27.34
C GLU A 254 -6.41 11.79 -28.21
N ASP A 255 -5.31 12.50 -27.90
CA ASP A 255 -4.83 13.62 -28.70
C ASP A 255 -4.34 13.17 -30.08
N LEU A 256 -3.61 12.05 -30.18
CA LEU A 256 -3.19 11.45 -31.46
C LEU A 256 -4.37 11.01 -32.31
N ALA A 257 -5.35 10.32 -31.73
CA ALA A 257 -6.57 9.91 -32.43
C ALA A 257 -7.33 11.12 -33.00
N THR A 258 -7.42 12.19 -32.21
CA THR A 258 -8.05 13.46 -32.66
C THR A 258 -7.27 14.12 -33.79
N ALA A 259 -5.93 14.13 -33.72
CA ALA A 259 -5.06 14.69 -34.75
C ALA A 259 -5.17 13.90 -36.06
N MET A 260 -5.22 12.57 -36.00
CA MET A 260 -5.44 11.70 -37.18
C MET A 260 -6.81 11.93 -37.80
N ALA A 261 -7.86 12.02 -36.99
CA ALA A 261 -9.22 12.31 -37.49
C ALA A 261 -9.34 13.67 -38.20
N ARG A 262 -8.46 14.62 -37.89
CA ARG A 262 -8.37 15.95 -38.54
C ARG A 262 -7.38 15.99 -39.70
N GLY A 263 -6.72 14.88 -40.05
CA GLY A 263 -5.71 14.83 -41.09
C GLY A 263 -4.40 15.56 -40.75
N LEU A 264 -4.17 15.91 -39.49
CA LEU A 264 -2.95 16.62 -39.06
C LEU A 264 -1.76 15.66 -38.85
N VAL A 265 -2.05 14.38 -38.68
CA VAL A 265 -1.08 13.30 -38.46
C VAL A 265 -1.40 12.18 -39.42
N ARG A 266 -0.37 11.58 -40.02
CA ARG A 266 -0.51 10.38 -40.84
C ARG A 266 -1.15 9.23 -40.07
N PRO A 267 -1.80 8.27 -40.72
CA PRO A 267 -2.37 7.10 -40.03
C PRO A 267 -1.29 6.33 -39.24
N LEU A 268 -1.50 6.19 -37.94
CA LEU A 268 -0.62 5.52 -37.00
C LEU A 268 -1.47 4.70 -36.00
N ASP A 269 -0.88 3.73 -35.33
CA ASP A 269 -1.48 3.16 -34.14
C ASP A 269 -1.31 4.17 -32.97
N ALA A 270 -2.40 4.84 -32.59
CA ALA A 270 -2.39 5.87 -31.54
C ALA A 270 -1.88 5.33 -30.19
N ARG A 271 -2.23 4.08 -29.86
CA ARG A 271 -1.83 3.45 -28.61
C ARG A 271 -0.34 3.12 -28.59
N ALA A 272 0.15 2.48 -29.64
CA ALA A 272 1.58 2.18 -29.76
C ALA A 272 2.40 3.47 -29.79
N THR A 273 1.96 4.48 -30.55
CA THR A 273 2.62 5.78 -30.63
C THR A 273 2.65 6.50 -29.27
N SER A 274 1.56 6.46 -28.49
CA SER A 274 1.54 7.07 -27.15
C SER A 274 2.57 6.45 -26.19
N VAL A 275 2.77 5.13 -26.26
CA VAL A 275 3.80 4.42 -25.49
C VAL A 275 5.20 4.82 -25.94
N MET A 276 5.43 4.90 -27.26
CA MET A 276 6.71 5.34 -27.83
C MET A 276 7.06 6.77 -27.43
N LEU A 277 6.11 7.70 -27.51
CA LEU A 277 6.30 9.10 -27.07
C LEU A 277 6.65 9.20 -25.59
N THR A 278 5.98 8.39 -24.74
CA THR A 278 6.31 8.29 -23.32
C THR A 278 7.73 7.78 -23.12
N GLY A 279 8.18 6.81 -23.93
CA GLY A 279 9.56 6.31 -23.94
C GLY A 279 10.58 7.35 -24.36
N VAL A 280 10.27 8.19 -25.36
CA VAL A 280 11.13 9.32 -25.76
C VAL A 280 11.32 10.27 -24.58
N MET A 281 10.25 10.64 -23.87
CA MET A 281 10.37 11.49 -22.70
C MET A 281 11.21 10.86 -21.58
N ASP A 282 11.04 9.55 -21.34
CA ASP A 282 11.83 8.82 -20.35
C ASP A 282 13.33 8.77 -20.72
N SER A 283 13.67 8.71 -22.00
CA SER A 283 15.06 8.65 -22.47
C SER A 283 15.85 9.92 -22.19
N LEU A 284 15.19 11.08 -22.03
CA LEU A 284 15.85 12.35 -21.77
C LEU A 284 16.69 12.35 -20.49
N GLN A 285 16.34 11.53 -19.49
CA GLN A 285 17.12 11.38 -18.25
C GLN A 285 18.52 10.80 -18.49
N TYR A 286 18.77 10.14 -19.62
CA TYR A 286 20.04 9.51 -19.94
C TYR A 286 21.00 10.41 -20.74
N LEU A 287 20.53 11.56 -21.22
CA LEU A 287 21.36 12.51 -21.97
C LEU A 287 22.66 12.91 -21.24
N PRO A 288 22.62 13.22 -19.92
CA PRO A 288 23.84 13.55 -19.20
C PRO A 288 24.84 12.38 -19.12
N ALA A 289 24.35 11.14 -19.01
CA ALA A 289 25.20 9.94 -19.00
C ALA A 289 25.81 9.66 -20.39
N ALA A 290 25.15 10.09 -21.46
CA ALA A 290 25.68 10.05 -22.84
C ALA A 290 26.60 11.24 -23.17
N GLY A 291 26.94 12.10 -22.20
CA GLY A 291 27.77 13.27 -22.40
C GLY A 291 27.03 14.45 -23.08
N VAL A 292 25.72 14.35 -23.27
CA VAL A 292 24.91 15.38 -23.93
C VAL A 292 24.37 16.34 -22.88
N LYS A 293 24.66 17.63 -23.03
CA LYS A 293 24.18 18.72 -22.14
C LYS A 293 23.27 19.64 -22.95
N LEU A 294 21.98 19.58 -22.72
CA LEU A 294 20.99 20.44 -23.32
C LEU A 294 20.33 21.33 -22.25
N THR A 295 20.08 22.58 -22.60
CA THR A 295 19.20 23.45 -21.82
C THR A 295 17.77 22.94 -21.93
N PRO A 296 16.86 23.30 -21.00
CA PRO A 296 15.45 22.94 -21.10
C PRO A 296 14.78 23.41 -22.42
N ARG A 297 15.25 24.51 -23.00
CA ARG A 297 14.77 24.99 -24.30
C ARG A 297 15.23 24.09 -25.43
N GLU A 298 16.55 23.78 -25.52
CA GLU A 298 17.09 22.89 -26.53
C GLU A 298 16.50 21.48 -26.42
N MET A 299 16.27 20.99 -25.22
CA MET A 299 15.63 19.71 -24.98
C MET A 299 14.18 19.70 -25.51
N ARG A 300 13.42 20.75 -25.25
CA ARG A 300 12.06 20.92 -25.80
C ARG A 300 12.08 20.96 -27.33
N ASP A 301 12.97 21.79 -27.89
CA ASP A 301 13.05 21.98 -29.35
C ASP A 301 13.45 20.69 -30.06
N ALA A 302 14.39 19.90 -29.47
CA ALA A 302 14.77 18.59 -29.98
C ALA A 302 13.61 17.57 -29.91
N VAL A 303 12.88 17.53 -28.80
CA VAL A 303 11.70 16.65 -28.65
C VAL A 303 10.61 17.05 -29.64
N SER A 304 10.30 18.33 -29.77
CA SER A 304 9.31 18.83 -30.74
C SER A 304 9.70 18.48 -32.17
N ALA A 305 10.94 18.69 -32.55
CA ALA A 305 11.43 18.33 -33.90
C ALA A 305 11.30 16.83 -34.14
N LEU A 306 11.75 15.98 -33.20
CA LEU A 306 11.67 14.52 -33.33
C LEU A 306 10.22 14.03 -33.46
N ILE A 307 9.34 14.52 -32.61
CA ILE A 307 7.94 14.06 -32.57
C ILE A 307 7.17 14.61 -33.79
N LEU A 308 7.16 15.93 -33.96
CA LEU A 308 6.31 16.55 -34.98
C LEU A 308 6.75 16.25 -36.41
N SER A 309 8.06 16.25 -36.70
CA SER A 309 8.57 15.90 -38.02
C SER A 309 8.36 14.41 -38.36
N GLY A 310 8.31 13.55 -37.34
CA GLY A 310 8.10 12.11 -37.53
C GLY A 310 6.64 11.68 -37.72
N ILE A 311 5.66 12.48 -37.28
CA ILE A 311 4.25 12.09 -37.28
C ILE A 311 3.33 12.99 -38.11
N ARG A 312 3.75 14.22 -38.48
CA ARG A 312 2.94 15.12 -39.32
C ARG A 312 2.63 14.51 -40.68
N SER A 313 1.44 14.82 -41.18
CA SER A 313 1.14 14.67 -42.61
C SER A 313 1.96 15.70 -43.42
N GLU A 314 2.44 15.32 -44.59
CA GLU A 314 3.04 16.24 -45.57
C GLU A 314 2.01 17.22 -46.08
#